data_5d2b31d953629abb7f46f2671ba14dc7
#
_entry.id   5d2b31d953629abb7f46f2671ba14dc7
#
_cell.length_a   1.000
_cell.length_b   1.000
_cell.length_c   1.000
_cell.angle_alpha   90.00
_cell.angle_beta   90.00
_cell.angle_gamma   90.00
#
_symmetry.space_group_name_H-M   'P 1'
#
loop_
_entity.id
_entity.type
_entity.pdbx_description
1 polymer ?
#
loop_
_entity_poly.entity_id
_entity_poly.type
_entity_poly.pdbx_seq_one_letter_code
_entity_poly.pdbx_strand_id
1 'polypeptide(L)'
;MKVRCLYNRGEDLRLFEYKPLIKDMIGRFGATGYTEYNELEIGKEYLVMGLIFFETYQAYLIDDNGLISTCPCQLFEIIDSRVNTANWHFRIMDKTENIYPFIQAILGYYELCNDKKAYEKLIIEKEEEACQIYFKRKIELEKEL
;
A
#
# COMPACT_ATOMS: atom_id res chain seq x y z
N MET A 1 12.49 2.95 -2.09
CA MET A 1 12.06 1.68 -2.75
C MET A 1 11.22 2.01 -3.98
N LYS A 2 11.49 1.31 -5.07
CA LYS A 2 10.69 1.40 -6.31
C LYS A 2 10.22 0.03 -6.73
N VAL A 3 9.00 -0.03 -7.24
CA VAL A 3 8.37 -1.25 -7.73
C VAL A 3 7.80 -1.03 -9.11
N ARG A 4 7.65 -2.11 -9.89
CA ARG A 4 7.00 -2.08 -11.20
C ARG A 4 5.76 -2.93 -11.15
N CYS A 5 4.66 -2.42 -11.67
CA CYS A 5 3.40 -3.15 -11.74
C CYS A 5 3.48 -4.29 -12.77
N LEU A 6 3.23 -5.53 -12.32
CA LEU A 6 3.16 -6.71 -13.18
C LEU A 6 1.73 -7.11 -13.45
N TYR A 7 0.84 -6.91 -12.48
CA TYR A 7 -0.55 -7.36 -12.52
C TYR A 7 -1.47 -6.28 -11.97
N ASN A 8 -2.67 -6.18 -12.49
CA ASN A 8 -3.68 -5.25 -11.99
C ASN A 8 -5.07 -5.87 -11.83
N ARG A 9 -5.14 -7.20 -11.68
CA ARG A 9 -6.40 -7.93 -11.51
C ARG A 9 -6.33 -8.88 -10.33
N GLY A 10 -7.45 -9.04 -9.63
CA GLY A 10 -7.58 -10.01 -8.55
C GLY A 10 -7.38 -11.45 -9.01
N GLU A 11 -7.66 -11.76 -10.28
CA GLU A 11 -7.41 -13.08 -10.85
C GLU A 11 -5.92 -13.47 -10.74
N ASP A 12 -5.02 -12.52 -10.95
CA ASP A 12 -3.58 -12.75 -10.87
C ASP A 12 -3.13 -13.04 -9.43
N LEU A 13 -3.84 -12.48 -8.44
CA LEU A 13 -3.56 -12.73 -7.03
C LEU A 13 -3.91 -14.14 -6.59
N ARG A 14 -4.72 -14.86 -7.37
CA ARG A 14 -5.06 -16.27 -7.11
C ARG A 14 -3.82 -17.17 -7.08
N LEU A 15 -2.77 -16.81 -7.80
CA LEU A 15 -1.49 -17.53 -7.80
C LEU A 15 -0.81 -17.52 -6.43
N PHE A 16 -1.14 -16.54 -5.59
CA PHE A 16 -0.51 -16.33 -4.27
C PHE A 16 -1.42 -16.73 -3.10
N GLU A 17 -2.58 -17.30 -3.39
CA GLU A 17 -3.48 -17.82 -2.35
C GLU A 17 -2.93 -19.13 -1.78
N TYR A 18 -3.26 -19.40 -0.51
CA TYR A 18 -2.78 -20.61 0.18
C TYR A 18 -3.56 -21.87 -0.22
N LYS A 19 -4.73 -21.69 -0.85
CA LYS A 19 -5.57 -22.77 -1.36
C LYS A 19 -6.30 -22.31 -2.61
N PRO A 20 -6.73 -23.24 -3.47
CA PRO A 20 -7.55 -22.88 -4.65
C PRO A 20 -8.84 -22.19 -4.24
N LEU A 21 -9.19 -21.11 -4.95
CA LEU A 21 -10.42 -20.36 -4.73
C LEU A 21 -11.14 -20.19 -6.07
N ILE A 22 -12.47 -20.29 -6.04
CA ILE A 22 -13.30 -19.96 -7.19
C ILE A 22 -13.38 -18.43 -7.33
N LYS A 23 -13.76 -17.95 -8.52
CA LYS A 23 -13.75 -16.52 -8.86
C LYS A 23 -14.53 -15.63 -7.90
N ASP A 24 -15.67 -16.13 -7.40
CA ASP A 24 -16.55 -15.34 -6.53
C ASP A 24 -16.06 -15.20 -5.10
N MET A 25 -15.11 -16.04 -4.69
CA MET A 25 -14.63 -16.03 -3.31
C MET A 25 -13.63 -14.92 -3.06
N ILE A 26 -13.74 -14.29 -1.89
CA ILE A 26 -12.76 -13.32 -1.41
C ILE A 26 -11.60 -14.09 -0.80
N GLY A 27 -10.38 -13.83 -1.30
CA GLY A 27 -9.16 -14.44 -0.80
C GLY A 27 -8.45 -13.59 0.24
N ARG A 28 -7.21 -13.99 0.56
CA ARG A 28 -6.42 -13.31 1.61
C ARG A 28 -6.07 -11.86 1.30
N PHE A 29 -6.17 -11.45 0.04
CA PHE A 29 -5.90 -10.08 -0.39
C PHE A 29 -7.14 -9.17 -0.33
N GLY A 30 -8.27 -9.67 0.16
CA GLY A 30 -9.50 -8.93 0.16
C GLY A 30 -10.10 -8.74 -1.22
N ALA A 31 -9.70 -9.57 -2.19
CA ALA A 31 -10.12 -9.47 -3.58
C ALA A 31 -10.77 -10.77 -4.07
N THR A 32 -11.72 -10.62 -4.99
CA THR A 32 -12.26 -11.74 -5.77
C THR A 32 -11.47 -11.89 -7.06
N GLY A 33 -11.76 -12.94 -7.85
CA GLY A 33 -11.18 -13.08 -9.18
C GLY A 33 -11.64 -12.00 -10.17
N TYR A 34 -12.69 -11.25 -9.85
CA TYR A 34 -13.22 -10.17 -10.68
C TYR A 34 -12.69 -8.78 -10.30
N THR A 35 -11.99 -8.66 -9.18
CA THR A 35 -11.47 -7.38 -8.71
C THR A 35 -10.48 -6.80 -9.73
N GLU A 36 -10.64 -5.51 -10.04
CA GLU A 36 -9.73 -4.77 -10.91
C GLU A 36 -9.06 -3.65 -10.13
N TYR A 37 -7.75 -3.51 -10.32
CA TYR A 37 -6.97 -2.42 -9.72
C TYR A 37 -6.74 -1.36 -10.79
N ASN A 38 -7.79 -0.58 -11.08
CA ASN A 38 -7.80 0.40 -12.17
C ASN A 38 -6.83 1.55 -11.95
N GLU A 39 -6.39 1.75 -10.70
CA GLU A 39 -5.39 2.74 -10.33
C GLU A 39 -3.95 2.33 -10.71
N LEU A 40 -3.78 1.11 -11.21
CA LEU A 40 -2.48 0.58 -11.60
C LEU A 40 -2.35 0.41 -13.10
N GLU A 41 -1.20 0.79 -13.64
CA GLU A 41 -0.83 0.59 -15.03
C GLU A 41 0.27 -0.46 -15.12
N ILE A 42 0.03 -1.55 -15.83
CA ILE A 42 1.01 -2.62 -16.02
C ILE A 42 2.27 -2.07 -16.72
N GLY A 43 3.42 -2.39 -16.17
CA GLY A 43 4.73 -1.93 -16.67
C GLY A 43 5.20 -0.60 -16.10
N LYS A 44 4.32 0.15 -15.43
CA LYS A 44 4.68 1.42 -14.83
C LYS A 44 5.44 1.22 -13.52
N GLU A 45 6.42 2.09 -13.26
CA GLU A 45 7.16 2.10 -12.01
C GLU A 45 6.50 3.07 -11.02
N TYR A 46 6.51 2.67 -9.75
CA TYR A 46 5.93 3.46 -8.67
C TYR A 46 6.94 3.61 -7.54
N LEU A 47 7.00 4.81 -6.97
CA LEU A 47 7.75 5.07 -5.75
C LEU A 47 6.92 4.60 -4.56
N VAL A 48 7.49 3.77 -3.70
CA VAL A 48 6.82 3.26 -2.51
C VAL A 48 6.96 4.29 -1.39
N MET A 49 5.83 4.78 -0.89
CA MET A 49 5.78 5.76 0.18
C MET A 49 5.60 5.15 1.57
N GLY A 50 5.26 3.87 1.62
CA GLY A 50 5.10 3.13 2.85
C GLY A 50 4.71 1.69 2.59
N LEU A 51 4.81 0.89 3.64
CA LEU A 51 4.38 -0.50 3.67
C LEU A 51 3.30 -0.63 4.73
N ILE A 52 2.14 -1.14 4.31
CA ILE A 52 1.01 -1.37 5.19
C ILE A 52 0.88 -2.87 5.38
N PHE A 53 0.97 -3.31 6.63
CA PHE A 53 0.88 -4.73 6.99
C PHE A 53 -0.53 -5.01 7.47
N PHE A 54 -1.34 -5.59 6.59
CA PHE A 54 -2.68 -6.08 6.95
C PHE A 54 -2.58 -7.45 7.62
N GLU A 55 -3.68 -7.94 8.16
CA GLU A 55 -3.71 -9.22 8.84
C GLU A 55 -3.25 -10.38 7.95
N THR A 56 -3.62 -10.37 6.68
CA THR A 56 -3.41 -11.50 5.77
C THR A 56 -2.50 -11.22 4.58
N TYR A 57 -2.00 -9.99 4.45
CA TYR A 57 -1.10 -9.61 3.36
C TYR A 57 -0.43 -8.27 3.63
N GLN A 58 0.55 -7.91 2.82
CA GLN A 58 1.22 -6.62 2.85
C GLN A 58 0.92 -5.83 1.58
N ALA A 59 0.84 -4.51 1.71
CA ALA A 59 0.55 -3.63 0.60
C ALA A 59 1.56 -2.48 0.53
N TYR A 60 1.79 -2.00 -0.69
CA TYR A 60 2.54 -0.78 -0.92
C TYR A 60 1.61 0.43 -0.91
N LEU A 61 2.04 1.51 -0.27
CA LEU A 61 1.42 2.82 -0.38
C LEU A 61 2.07 3.54 -1.56
N ILE A 62 1.29 3.82 -2.59
CA ILE A 62 1.74 4.44 -3.83
C ILE A 62 0.72 5.46 -4.33
N ASP A 63 1.06 6.21 -5.37
CA ASP A 63 0.07 6.99 -6.12
C ASP A 63 0.29 6.82 -7.62
N ASP A 64 -0.81 6.85 -8.36
CA ASP A 64 -0.78 6.92 -9.81
C ASP A 64 -1.39 8.26 -10.24
N ASN A 65 -0.53 9.15 -10.75
CA ASN A 65 -0.91 10.50 -11.18
C ASN A 65 -1.76 11.24 -10.13
N GLY A 66 -1.38 11.13 -8.86
CA GLY A 66 -2.07 11.81 -7.77
C GLY A 66 -3.16 10.99 -7.07
N LEU A 67 -3.54 9.85 -7.61
CA LEU A 67 -4.48 8.93 -6.95
C LEU A 67 -3.73 8.03 -5.99
N ILE A 68 -3.81 8.33 -4.70
CA ILE A 68 -3.13 7.59 -3.63
C ILE A 68 -3.91 6.32 -3.30
N SER A 69 -3.22 5.18 -3.23
CA SER A 69 -3.83 3.90 -2.91
C SER A 69 -2.86 2.95 -2.24
N THR A 70 -3.40 1.88 -1.65
CA THR A 70 -2.62 0.74 -1.14
C THR A 70 -2.96 -0.48 -1.97
N CYS A 71 -1.93 -1.15 -2.47
CA CYS A 71 -2.10 -2.29 -3.36
C CYS A 71 -1.23 -3.45 -2.89
N PRO A 72 -1.74 -4.71 -2.98
CA PRO A 72 -0.97 -5.89 -2.58
C PRO A 72 0.41 -5.94 -3.22
N CYS A 73 1.42 -6.27 -2.41
CA CYS A 73 2.81 -6.33 -2.87
C CYS A 73 2.99 -7.32 -4.03
N GLN A 74 2.20 -8.38 -4.08
CA GLN A 74 2.28 -9.41 -5.11
C GLN A 74 1.91 -8.94 -6.51
N LEU A 75 1.30 -7.76 -6.63
CA LEU A 75 1.01 -7.17 -7.94
C LEU A 75 2.25 -6.57 -8.61
N PHE A 76 3.37 -6.52 -7.90
CA PHE A 76 4.57 -5.79 -8.32
C PHE A 76 5.82 -6.66 -8.26
N GLU A 77 6.84 -6.22 -8.99
CA GLU A 77 8.21 -6.65 -8.77
C GLU A 77 9.01 -5.49 -8.18
N ILE A 78 10.00 -5.81 -7.35
CA ILE A 78 10.86 -4.79 -6.74
C ILE A 78 11.97 -4.42 -7.73
N ILE A 79 12.07 -3.12 -8.04
CA ILE A 79 13.14 -2.57 -8.89
C ILE A 79 14.30 -2.09 -8.02
N ASP A 80 13.97 -1.41 -6.91
CA ASP A 80 14.95 -0.92 -5.95
C ASP A 80 14.44 -1.21 -4.55
N SER A 81 15.09 -2.15 -3.86
CA SER A 81 14.66 -2.63 -2.54
C SER A 81 15.11 -1.75 -1.37
N ARG A 82 15.87 -0.69 -1.64
CA ARG A 82 16.37 0.17 -0.57
C ARG A 82 15.23 0.96 0.08
N VAL A 83 15.06 0.80 1.37
CA VAL A 83 14.14 1.59 2.18
C VAL A 83 14.86 2.80 2.74
N ASN A 84 14.17 3.93 2.82
CA ASN A 84 14.73 5.13 3.42
C ASN A 84 14.69 5.02 4.94
N THR A 85 15.68 4.33 5.52
CA THR A 85 15.74 4.07 6.95
C THR A 85 15.97 5.32 7.80
N ALA A 86 16.48 6.41 7.20
CA ALA A 86 16.74 7.64 7.92
C ALA A 86 15.46 8.42 8.25
N ASN A 87 14.46 8.37 7.35
CA ASN A 87 13.24 9.17 7.47
C ASN A 87 11.96 8.34 7.64
N TRP A 88 12.06 7.02 7.55
CA TRP A 88 10.92 6.15 7.77
C TRP A 88 10.85 5.70 9.22
N HIS A 89 9.63 5.57 9.71
CA HIS A 89 9.29 5.12 11.05
C HIS A 89 8.50 3.82 10.96
N PHE A 90 8.49 3.08 12.06
CA PHE A 90 7.74 1.84 12.15
C PHE A 90 6.76 1.93 13.32
N ARG A 91 5.54 1.48 13.09
CA ARG A 91 4.52 1.44 14.13
C ARG A 91 3.79 0.09 14.09
N ILE A 92 3.74 -0.55 15.25
CA ILE A 92 2.88 -1.72 15.46
C ILE A 92 1.57 -1.21 16.04
N MET A 93 0.45 -1.64 15.47
CA MET A 93 -0.86 -1.22 15.94
C MET A 93 -1.19 -1.86 17.27
N ASP A 94 -1.78 -1.07 18.16
CA ASP A 94 -2.29 -1.52 19.45
C ASP A 94 -3.55 -2.35 19.20
N LYS A 95 -3.78 -3.38 20.01
CA LYS A 95 -4.99 -4.21 19.92
C LYS A 95 -6.30 -3.42 20.14
N THR A 96 -6.20 -2.21 20.71
CA THR A 96 -7.34 -1.31 20.89
C THR A 96 -7.59 -0.43 19.67
N GLU A 97 -6.67 -0.39 18.73
CA GLU A 97 -6.81 0.37 17.50
C GLU A 97 -7.64 -0.45 16.50
N ASN A 98 -8.86 -0.03 16.31
CA ASN A 98 -9.79 -0.74 15.43
C ASN A 98 -9.89 -0.02 14.09
N ILE A 99 -8.82 -0.15 13.29
CA ILE A 99 -8.75 0.45 11.96
C ILE A 99 -9.06 -0.62 10.91
N TYR A 100 -10.19 -0.46 10.22
CA TYR A 100 -10.50 -1.27 9.04
C TYR A 100 -9.52 -0.91 7.91
N PRO A 101 -8.97 -1.85 7.17
CA PRO A 101 -9.17 -3.31 7.17
C PRO A 101 -8.16 -4.11 8.00
N PHE A 102 -8.06 -3.83 9.28
CA PHE A 102 -7.24 -4.60 10.23
C PHE A 102 -5.75 -4.50 10.00
N ILE A 103 -5.25 -3.28 10.06
CA ILE A 103 -3.83 -3.00 9.92
C ILE A 103 -3.09 -3.49 11.16
N GLN A 104 -2.00 -4.25 10.96
CA GLN A 104 -1.16 -4.77 12.02
C GLN A 104 0.04 -3.87 12.30
N ALA A 105 0.61 -3.29 11.26
CA ALA A 105 1.77 -2.41 11.37
C ALA A 105 1.88 -1.50 10.14
N ILE A 106 2.61 -0.41 10.29
CA ILE A 106 2.92 0.53 9.22
C ILE A 106 4.39 0.86 9.26
N LEU A 107 5.04 0.86 8.10
CA LEU A 107 6.40 1.34 7.90
C LEU A 107 6.35 2.45 6.85
N GLY A 108 6.77 3.66 7.19
CA GLY A 108 6.72 4.76 6.25
C GLY A 108 7.11 6.10 6.89
N TYR A 109 6.75 7.20 6.22
CA TYR A 109 7.10 8.54 6.69
C TYR A 109 6.45 8.85 8.05
N TYR A 110 7.02 9.82 8.75
CA TYR A 110 6.66 10.14 10.13
C TYR A 110 5.16 10.27 10.39
N GLU A 111 4.47 11.11 9.62
CA GLU A 111 3.05 11.40 9.85
C GLU A 111 2.15 10.17 9.63
N LEU A 112 2.58 9.27 8.75
CA LEU A 112 1.86 8.02 8.51
C LEU A 112 1.89 7.10 9.73
N CYS A 113 2.98 7.12 10.49
CA CYS A 113 3.19 6.25 11.64
C CYS A 113 2.78 6.89 12.96
N ASN A 114 2.95 8.20 13.10
CA ASN A 114 2.75 8.91 14.37
C ASN A 114 1.28 9.17 14.69
N ASP A 115 0.43 9.36 13.69
CA ASP A 115 -1.00 9.61 13.87
C ASP A 115 -1.78 8.31 13.75
N LYS A 116 -2.55 7.97 14.78
CA LYS A 116 -3.38 6.76 14.83
C LYS A 116 -4.38 6.68 13.67
N LYS A 117 -4.85 7.82 13.18
CA LYS A 117 -5.84 7.90 12.12
C LYS A 117 -5.26 8.25 10.76
N ALA A 118 -3.94 8.26 10.64
CA ALA A 118 -3.28 8.69 9.41
C ALA A 118 -3.73 7.89 8.18
N TYR A 119 -3.79 6.57 8.29
CA TYR A 119 -4.26 5.71 7.20
C TYR A 119 -5.70 6.03 6.80
N GLU A 120 -6.58 6.13 7.79
CA GLU A 120 -8.00 6.44 7.57
C GLU A 120 -8.16 7.79 6.87
N LYS A 121 -7.47 8.82 7.35
CA LYS A 121 -7.51 10.15 6.76
C LYS A 121 -6.97 10.18 5.33
N LEU A 122 -5.90 9.43 5.06
CA LEU A 122 -5.25 9.45 3.76
C LEU A 122 -5.99 8.60 2.72
N ILE A 123 -6.36 7.37 3.07
CA ILE A 123 -6.86 6.39 2.12
C ILE A 123 -8.39 6.34 2.08
N ILE A 124 -9.04 6.38 3.24
CA ILE A 124 -10.49 6.22 3.33
C ILE A 124 -11.19 7.56 3.15
N GLU A 125 -10.82 8.56 3.95
CA GLU A 125 -11.45 9.88 3.93
C GLU A 125 -10.86 10.81 2.87
N LYS A 126 -9.63 10.56 2.43
CA LYS A 126 -8.90 11.38 1.45
C LYS A 126 -8.87 12.85 1.85
N GLU A 127 -8.57 13.12 3.12
CA GLU A 127 -8.46 14.49 3.63
C GLU A 127 -7.37 15.26 2.92
N GLU A 128 -7.65 16.51 2.57
CA GLU A 128 -6.73 17.37 1.83
C GLU A 128 -5.38 17.51 2.54
N GLU A 129 -5.39 17.76 3.84
CA GLU A 129 -4.16 17.91 4.62
C GLU A 129 -3.31 16.63 4.60
N ALA A 130 -3.93 15.47 4.75
CA ALA A 130 -3.24 14.19 4.70
C ALA A 130 -2.59 13.95 3.33
N CYS A 131 -3.30 14.29 2.25
CA CYS A 131 -2.79 14.18 0.89
C CYS A 131 -1.63 15.16 0.63
N GLN A 132 -1.72 16.38 1.14
CA GLN A 132 -0.66 17.37 1.02
C GLN A 132 0.63 16.91 1.72
N ILE A 133 0.51 16.31 2.89
CA ILE A 133 1.64 15.73 3.62
C ILE A 133 2.28 14.61 2.81
N TYR A 134 1.46 13.71 2.24
CA TYR A 134 1.95 12.63 1.38
C TYR A 134 2.80 13.17 0.24
N PHE A 135 2.31 14.14 -0.52
CA PHE A 135 3.04 14.68 -1.66
C PHE A 135 4.27 15.47 -1.26
N LYS A 136 4.23 16.16 -0.13
CA LYS A 136 5.40 16.83 0.43
C LYS A 136 6.52 15.82 0.73
N ARG A 137 6.16 14.72 1.39
CA ARG A 137 7.12 13.65 1.70
C ARG A 137 7.61 12.96 0.43
N LYS A 138 6.76 12.81 -0.57
CA LYS A 138 7.15 12.24 -1.85
C LYS A 138 8.22 13.07 -2.54
N ILE A 139 8.06 14.38 -2.58
CA ILE A 139 9.05 15.29 -3.17
C ILE A 139 10.38 15.17 -2.44
N GLU A 140 10.36 15.12 -1.12
CA GLU A 140 11.57 14.94 -0.31
C GLU A 140 12.27 13.61 -0.62
N LEU A 141 11.50 12.52 -0.72
CA LEU A 141 12.03 11.20 -1.02
C LEU A 141 12.61 11.12 -2.43
N GLU A 142 11.97 11.73 -3.40
CA GLU A 142 12.47 11.78 -4.79
C GLU A 142 13.83 12.48 -4.88
N LYS A 143 14.08 13.48 -4.06
CA LYS A 143 15.37 14.19 -4.02
C LYS A 143 16.50 13.34 -3.45
N GLU A 144 16.19 12.32 -2.67
CA GLU A 144 17.18 11.44 -2.05
C GLU A 144 17.60 10.28 -2.96
N LEU A 145 16.93 10.10 -4.07
CA LEU A 145 17.16 8.99 -5.00
C LEU A 145 18.25 9.29 -6.03
#